data_f3509fb1cfb68f1f54b9e8a41e279f19
#
_entry.id   f3509fb1cfb68f1f54b9e8a41e279f19
#
_cell.length_a   1.000
_cell.length_b   1.000
_cell.length_c   1.000
_cell.angle_alpha   90.00
_cell.angle_beta   90.00
_cell.angle_gamma   90.00
#
_symmetry.space_group_name_H-M   'P 1'
#
loop_
_entity.id
_entity.type
_entity.pdbx_description
1 polymer ?
#
loop_
_entity_poly.entity_id
_entity_poly.type
_entity_poly.pdbx_seq_one_letter_code
_entity_poly.pdbx_strand_id
1 'polypeptide(L)'
;MMQTRSAGAIGIAVIGLTLAVHADTLVLRDGSRVEGNVVSLRDGIVEFEARRGFLNRERMRVDVDEVVRIEFDRRTNDRRGNDFDRERDDSRDSRDGRRPSGLREREVSVDSWVPWKDSGIEVRSGQSVYFSASGRVRWGPNRQDGPGGERNSPRNDARPIPSRPGAALIGRIGDSDEFFFIGDEQGAVRMRSSGRLYLGVNDDYLKDNTGSFRVVVYY
;
A
#
# COMPACT_ATOMS: atom_id res chain seq x y z
N MET A 1 -65.10 40.19 33.07
CA MET A 1 -64.36 40.27 31.78
C MET A 1 -62.90 40.10 32.08
N MET A 2 -62.43 38.89 31.93
CA MET A 2 -61.03 38.51 32.28
C MET A 2 -60.43 37.88 31.06
N GLN A 3 -59.45 38.57 30.44
CA GLN A 3 -58.73 38.09 29.27
C GLN A 3 -57.48 37.27 29.72
N THR A 4 -57.50 36.01 29.43
CA THR A 4 -56.33 35.12 29.58
C THR A 4 -55.37 35.24 28.37
N ARG A 5 -54.15 35.68 28.62
CA ARG A 5 -53.07 35.71 27.62
C ARG A 5 -52.41 34.33 27.57
N SER A 6 -52.46 33.72 26.40
CA SER A 6 -51.76 32.51 26.09
C SER A 6 -50.25 32.82 25.82
N ALA A 7 -49.37 32.19 26.56
CA ALA A 7 -47.94 32.24 26.36
C ALA A 7 -47.53 31.13 25.38
N GLY A 8 -47.10 31.52 24.17
CA GLY A 8 -46.53 30.60 23.18
C GLY A 8 -45.13 30.20 23.56
N ALA A 9 -44.89 28.92 23.76
CA ALA A 9 -43.57 28.36 23.94
C ALA A 9 -42.87 28.21 22.60
N ILE A 10 -41.78 28.93 22.40
CA ILE A 10 -40.87 28.81 21.24
C ILE A 10 -39.98 27.62 21.54
N GLY A 11 -40.23 26.49 20.88
CA GLY A 11 -39.35 25.33 20.89
C GLY A 11 -38.10 25.60 20.03
N ILE A 12 -36.95 25.70 20.64
CA ILE A 12 -35.65 25.73 19.96
C ILE A 12 -35.31 24.29 19.57
N ALA A 13 -35.45 23.97 18.30
CA ALA A 13 -34.95 22.70 17.77
C ALA A 13 -33.43 22.81 17.64
N VAL A 14 -32.69 22.17 18.54
CA VAL A 14 -31.25 21.95 18.43
C VAL A 14 -31.03 20.88 17.37
N ILE A 15 -30.72 21.30 16.14
CA ILE A 15 -30.24 20.38 15.10
C ILE A 15 -28.80 20.02 15.46
N GLY A 16 -28.63 18.88 16.09
CA GLY A 16 -27.31 18.30 16.33
C GLY A 16 -26.67 17.91 15.00
N LEU A 17 -25.72 18.71 14.52
CA LEU A 17 -24.88 18.38 13.38
C LEU A 17 -23.91 17.30 13.84
N THR A 18 -24.24 16.03 13.64
CA THR A 18 -23.29 14.92 13.82
C THR A 18 -22.29 14.96 12.67
N LEU A 19 -21.15 15.56 12.91
CA LEU A 19 -19.98 15.40 12.05
C LEU A 19 -19.58 13.93 12.12
N ALA A 20 -19.85 13.18 11.05
CA ALA A 20 -19.32 11.83 10.89
C ALA A 20 -17.80 11.95 10.75
N VAL A 21 -17.10 11.69 11.83
CA VAL A 21 -15.63 11.67 11.83
C VAL A 21 -15.19 10.30 11.34
N HIS A 22 -14.67 10.27 10.16
CA HIS A 22 -14.14 9.07 9.51
C HIS A 22 -12.88 8.59 10.26
N ALA A 23 -12.80 7.30 10.50
CA ALA A 23 -11.66 6.69 11.18
C ALA A 23 -11.39 5.29 10.61
N ASP A 24 -10.12 4.98 10.44
CA ASP A 24 -9.68 3.62 10.13
C ASP A 24 -9.86 2.72 11.37
N THR A 25 -9.98 1.42 11.18
CA THR A 25 -10.05 0.46 12.28
C THR A 25 -8.90 -0.51 12.21
N LEU A 26 -8.07 -0.53 13.24
CA LEU A 26 -7.02 -1.51 13.44
C LEU A 26 -7.57 -2.71 14.19
N VAL A 27 -7.48 -3.91 13.62
CA VAL A 27 -7.93 -5.17 14.24
C VAL A 27 -6.71 -5.98 14.62
N LEU A 28 -6.56 -6.27 15.93
CA LEU A 28 -5.43 -7.00 16.51
C LEU A 28 -5.74 -8.49 16.68
N ARG A 29 -4.69 -9.29 16.87
CA ARG A 29 -4.81 -10.75 17.06
C ARG A 29 -5.53 -11.16 18.34
N ASP A 30 -5.50 -10.32 19.36
CA ASP A 30 -6.24 -10.52 20.60
C ASP A 30 -7.77 -10.25 20.45
N GLY A 31 -8.20 -9.88 19.23
CA GLY A 31 -9.58 -9.53 18.89
C GLY A 31 -9.94 -8.09 19.17
N SER A 32 -9.03 -7.30 19.71
CA SER A 32 -9.29 -5.88 19.97
C SER A 32 -9.42 -5.08 18.65
N ARG A 33 -10.28 -4.06 18.68
CA ARG A 33 -10.51 -3.14 17.56
C ARG A 33 -10.26 -1.72 18.05
N VAL A 34 -9.36 -1.03 17.36
CA VAL A 34 -8.97 0.33 17.71
C VAL A 34 -9.33 1.26 16.56
N GLU A 35 -10.18 2.25 16.83
CA GLU A 35 -10.54 3.29 15.86
C GLU A 35 -9.53 4.42 15.88
N GLY A 36 -9.15 4.93 14.71
CA GLY A 36 -8.15 5.98 14.59
C GLY A 36 -7.69 6.20 13.16
N ASN A 37 -6.43 6.59 12.99
CA ASN A 37 -5.83 6.76 11.67
C ASN A 37 -4.47 6.07 11.61
N VAL A 38 -4.18 5.41 10.49
CA VAL A 38 -2.83 4.91 10.20
C VAL A 38 -1.91 6.08 9.92
N VAL A 39 -0.84 6.20 10.67
CA VAL A 39 0.16 7.27 10.50
C VAL A 39 1.31 6.80 9.63
N SER A 40 1.84 5.62 9.92
CA SER A 40 2.90 5.01 9.11
C SER A 40 2.94 3.49 9.29
N LEU A 41 3.52 2.81 8.31
CA LEU A 41 3.89 1.40 8.39
C LEU A 41 5.35 1.31 7.92
N ARG A 42 6.27 1.08 8.86
CA ARG A 42 7.72 0.99 8.58
C ARG A 42 8.35 -0.05 9.49
N ASP A 43 9.30 -0.78 8.96
CA ASP A 43 10.14 -1.73 9.71
C ASP A 43 9.34 -2.75 10.55
N GLY A 44 8.17 -3.19 10.02
CA GLY A 44 7.29 -4.10 10.73
C GLY A 44 6.45 -3.47 11.85
N ILE A 45 6.49 -2.13 12.01
CA ILE A 45 5.73 -1.39 13.02
C ILE A 45 4.64 -0.56 12.34
N VAL A 46 3.40 -0.74 12.81
CA VAL A 46 2.26 0.12 12.50
C VAL A 46 2.22 1.25 13.53
N GLU A 47 2.46 2.48 13.10
CA GLU A 47 2.16 3.66 13.91
C GLU A 47 0.70 4.05 13.66
N PHE A 48 -0.09 4.06 14.71
CA PHE A 48 -1.53 4.31 14.66
C PHE A 48 -1.92 5.40 15.66
N GLU A 49 -2.66 6.38 15.21
CA GLU A 49 -3.22 7.43 16.07
C GLU A 49 -4.63 7.01 16.51
N ALA A 50 -4.69 6.32 17.65
CA ALA A 50 -5.93 5.81 18.24
C ALA A 50 -6.80 6.96 18.77
N ARG A 51 -8.11 6.86 18.54
CA ARG A 51 -9.10 7.78 19.11
C ARG A 51 -9.61 7.24 20.42
N ARG A 52 -9.36 7.95 21.51
CA ARG A 52 -9.94 7.68 22.82
C ARG A 52 -10.94 8.78 23.19
N GLY A 53 -12.24 8.56 22.81
CA GLY A 53 -13.28 9.56 23.03
C GLY A 53 -13.26 10.74 22.04
N PHE A 54 -13.92 11.84 22.41
CA PHE A 54 -14.22 12.94 21.49
C PHE A 54 -13.02 13.87 21.18
N LEU A 55 -12.04 13.97 22.08
CA LEU A 55 -10.92 14.93 21.98
C LEU A 55 -9.53 14.31 22.20
N ASN A 56 -9.43 13.09 22.70
CA ASN A 56 -8.13 12.48 22.98
C ASN A 56 -7.67 11.57 21.86
N ARG A 57 -6.46 11.86 21.37
CA ARG A 57 -5.75 11.02 20.41
C ARG A 57 -4.49 10.49 21.08
N GLU A 58 -4.26 9.20 20.97
CA GLU A 58 -3.09 8.54 21.51
C GLU A 58 -2.32 7.87 20.38
N ARG A 59 -1.03 8.18 20.28
CA ARG A 59 -0.17 7.50 19.28
C ARG A 59 0.32 6.19 19.86
N MET A 60 -0.01 5.10 19.18
CA MET A 60 0.45 3.76 19.53
C MET A 60 1.31 3.17 18.44
N ARG A 61 2.22 2.28 18.82
CA ARG A 61 3.05 1.49 17.93
C ARG A 61 2.70 0.03 18.15
N VAL A 62 2.34 -0.63 17.06
CA VAL A 62 1.92 -2.03 17.08
C VAL A 62 2.79 -2.79 16.10
N ASP A 63 3.31 -3.95 16.51
CA ASP A 63 4.01 -4.84 15.62
C ASP A 63 3.04 -5.36 14.54
N VAL A 64 3.48 -5.40 13.28
CA VAL A 64 2.65 -5.89 12.18
C VAL A 64 2.18 -7.33 12.42
N ASP A 65 2.97 -8.12 13.17
CA ASP A 65 2.61 -9.48 13.53
C ASP A 65 1.43 -9.57 14.51
N GLU A 66 1.14 -8.51 15.24
CA GLU A 66 -0.04 -8.39 16.09
C GLU A 66 -1.28 -7.88 15.35
N VAL A 67 -1.12 -7.40 14.13
CA VAL A 67 -2.21 -6.86 13.30
C VAL A 67 -2.82 -7.96 12.44
N VAL A 68 -4.12 -8.19 12.58
CA VAL A 68 -4.87 -9.10 11.71
C VAL A 68 -5.24 -8.42 10.40
N ARG A 69 -5.74 -7.16 10.48
CA ARG A 69 -6.10 -6.35 9.33
C ARG A 69 -6.29 -4.88 9.72
N ILE A 70 -6.23 -4.01 8.74
CA ILE A 70 -6.61 -2.60 8.84
C ILE A 70 -7.83 -2.40 7.95
N GLU A 71 -8.93 -1.94 8.53
CA GLU A 71 -10.15 -1.59 7.81
C GLU A 71 -10.14 -0.07 7.56
N PHE A 72 -9.96 0.32 6.31
CA PHE A 72 -9.99 1.74 5.92
C PHE A 72 -11.43 2.20 5.68
N ASP A 73 -11.84 3.34 6.25
CA ASP A 73 -13.17 3.91 5.97
C ASP A 73 -13.21 4.51 4.55
N ARG A 74 -13.92 3.81 3.64
CA ARG A 74 -14.02 4.13 2.21
C ARG A 74 -15.27 4.95 1.89
N ARG A 75 -15.65 5.94 2.64
CA ARG A 75 -16.66 6.86 2.14
C ARG A 75 -16.03 8.01 1.38
N THR A 76 -15.94 7.80 0.08
CA THR A 76 -15.60 8.79 -0.93
C THR A 76 -16.44 10.06 -0.76
N ASN A 77 -15.76 11.17 -0.70
CA ASN A 77 -16.33 12.50 -0.89
C ASN A 77 -16.77 12.67 -2.36
N ASP A 78 -17.95 12.09 -2.70
CA ASP A 78 -18.60 12.34 -3.95
C ASP A 78 -19.74 13.33 -3.68
N ARG A 79 -19.43 14.64 -3.73
CA ARG A 79 -20.37 15.74 -4.02
C ARG A 79 -19.71 17.10 -3.77
N ARG A 80 -19.17 17.71 -4.81
CA ARG A 80 -19.46 19.11 -5.19
C ARG A 80 -18.79 19.39 -6.52
N GLY A 81 -19.65 19.38 -7.54
CA GLY A 81 -19.33 20.10 -8.76
C GLY A 81 -19.26 21.59 -8.43
N ASN A 82 -18.22 22.22 -8.90
CA ASN A 82 -18.26 23.60 -9.41
C ASN A 82 -17.08 23.77 -10.36
N ASP A 83 -17.44 24.08 -11.58
CA ASP A 83 -16.55 24.65 -12.56
C ASP A 83 -15.80 25.85 -11.97
N PHE A 84 -14.50 25.87 -12.13
CA PHE A 84 -13.70 27.01 -12.56
C PHE A 84 -12.22 26.63 -12.56
N ASP A 85 -11.65 26.82 -13.74
CA ASP A 85 -10.26 27.07 -14.10
C ASP A 85 -9.20 25.94 -13.94
N ARG A 86 -8.76 25.62 -15.16
CA ARG A 86 -7.58 24.84 -15.50
C ARG A 86 -6.31 25.54 -15.01
N GLU A 87 -5.70 24.98 -13.99
CA GLU A 87 -4.24 25.00 -13.88
C GLU A 87 -3.77 23.64 -13.41
N ARG A 88 -2.80 23.11 -14.16
CA ARG A 88 -2.24 21.77 -14.00
C ARG A 88 -1.50 21.68 -12.68
N ASP A 89 -2.05 20.90 -11.76
CA ASP A 89 -1.29 20.41 -10.61
C ASP A 89 -1.33 18.86 -10.60
N ASP A 90 -0.30 18.28 -11.17
CA ASP A 90 -0.11 16.83 -11.35
C ASP A 90 0.15 16.06 -10.02
N SER A 91 -0.10 16.67 -8.86
CA SER A 91 0.30 16.11 -7.56
C SER A 91 -0.82 15.49 -6.70
N ARG A 92 -2.07 15.35 -7.22
CA ARG A 92 -3.22 14.92 -6.39
C ARG A 92 -3.70 13.50 -6.55
N ASP A 93 -3.13 12.71 -7.46
CA ASP A 93 -3.70 11.39 -7.84
C ASP A 93 -3.14 10.18 -7.08
N SER A 94 -2.34 10.37 -6.02
CA SER A 94 -1.65 9.28 -5.33
C SER A 94 -2.34 8.73 -4.07
N ARG A 95 -3.58 9.15 -3.75
CA ARG A 95 -4.21 8.81 -2.46
C ARG A 95 -5.16 7.61 -2.47
N ASP A 96 -5.52 7.07 -3.63
CA ASP A 96 -6.54 6.01 -3.74
C ASP A 96 -5.97 4.62 -4.07
N GLY A 97 -4.65 4.44 -4.10
CA GLY A 97 -4.03 3.16 -4.44
C GLY A 97 -4.36 2.63 -5.84
N ARG A 98 -5.21 3.33 -6.59
CA ARG A 98 -5.53 3.00 -7.97
C ARG A 98 -4.46 3.57 -8.90
N ARG A 99 -4.06 2.73 -9.85
CA ARG A 99 -3.15 3.15 -10.90
C ARG A 99 -3.79 4.27 -11.73
N PRO A 100 -3.10 5.43 -11.93
CA PRO A 100 -3.57 6.49 -12.81
C PRO A 100 -3.77 6.01 -14.25
N SER A 101 -4.72 6.58 -14.96
CA SER A 101 -4.88 6.36 -16.41
C SER A 101 -3.77 7.09 -17.19
N GLY A 102 -3.39 6.53 -18.35
CA GLY A 102 -2.44 7.19 -19.26
C GLY A 102 -0.96 6.93 -18.99
N LEU A 103 -0.62 6.08 -18.03
CA LEU A 103 0.75 5.57 -17.86
C LEU A 103 1.14 4.71 -19.08
N ARG A 104 2.42 4.80 -19.46
CA ARG A 104 3.01 3.84 -20.37
C ARG A 104 3.07 2.48 -19.70
N GLU A 105 2.94 1.43 -20.48
CA GLU A 105 3.07 0.06 -19.97
C GLU A 105 4.12 -0.73 -20.73
N ARG A 106 4.75 -1.66 -20.05
CA ARG A 106 5.66 -2.61 -20.65
C ARG A 106 5.57 -3.95 -19.94
N GLU A 107 5.45 -5.01 -20.73
CA GLU A 107 5.51 -6.37 -20.24
C GLU A 107 6.94 -6.87 -20.21
N VAL A 108 7.32 -7.55 -19.11
CA VAL A 108 8.65 -8.12 -18.88
C VAL A 108 8.49 -9.55 -18.35
N SER A 109 9.16 -10.52 -18.97
CA SER A 109 9.31 -11.87 -18.42
C SER A 109 10.52 -11.92 -17.52
N VAL A 110 10.32 -12.28 -16.26
CA VAL A 110 11.37 -12.39 -15.24
C VAL A 110 11.62 -13.86 -14.96
N ASP A 111 12.66 -14.40 -15.60
CA ASP A 111 13.05 -15.79 -15.42
C ASP A 111 13.72 -15.97 -14.06
N SER A 112 13.29 -16.99 -13.31
CA SER A 112 13.72 -17.17 -11.91
C SER A 112 15.20 -17.56 -11.73
N TRP A 113 15.83 -18.08 -12.78
CA TRP A 113 17.25 -18.44 -12.78
C TRP A 113 18.21 -17.31 -13.22
N VAL A 114 17.65 -16.16 -13.63
CA VAL A 114 18.42 -14.97 -14.02
C VAL A 114 18.47 -14.01 -12.82
N PRO A 115 19.66 -13.59 -12.38
CA PRO A 115 19.77 -12.71 -11.22
C PRO A 115 18.99 -11.40 -11.38
N TRP A 116 19.15 -10.74 -12.55
CA TRP A 116 18.50 -9.47 -12.84
C TRP A 116 18.08 -9.37 -14.30
N LYS A 117 16.80 -9.23 -14.52
CA LYS A 117 16.22 -8.97 -15.83
C LYS A 117 16.15 -7.48 -16.09
N ASP A 118 16.79 -7.00 -17.15
CA ASP A 118 16.61 -5.64 -17.63
C ASP A 118 15.16 -5.44 -18.11
N SER A 119 14.44 -4.51 -17.48
CA SER A 119 13.07 -4.20 -17.87
C SER A 119 12.97 -3.37 -19.15
N GLY A 120 14.07 -2.75 -19.58
CA GLY A 120 14.06 -1.78 -20.68
C GLY A 120 13.46 -0.41 -20.30
N ILE A 121 13.24 -0.13 -19.02
CA ILE A 121 12.59 1.08 -18.53
C ILE A 121 13.61 1.91 -17.75
N GLU A 122 13.68 3.22 -18.07
CA GLU A 122 14.35 4.22 -17.27
C GLU A 122 13.35 4.89 -16.33
N VAL A 123 13.69 4.93 -15.05
CA VAL A 123 12.88 5.58 -14.01
C VAL A 123 13.61 6.80 -13.44
N ARG A 124 12.83 7.68 -12.78
CA ARG A 124 13.35 8.88 -12.13
C ARG A 124 13.10 8.84 -10.63
N SER A 125 14.00 9.40 -9.86
CA SER A 125 13.82 9.57 -8.42
C SER A 125 12.49 10.30 -8.14
N GLY A 126 11.70 9.76 -7.21
CA GLY A 126 10.37 10.26 -6.88
C GLY A 126 9.24 9.80 -7.80
N GLN A 127 9.53 9.15 -8.93
CA GLN A 127 8.51 8.59 -9.82
C GLN A 127 7.75 7.46 -9.15
N SER A 128 6.42 7.43 -9.32
CA SER A 128 5.58 6.30 -8.94
C SER A 128 5.48 5.31 -10.09
N VAL A 129 5.80 4.06 -9.84
CA VAL A 129 5.72 2.95 -10.79
C VAL A 129 4.79 1.90 -10.21
N TYR A 130 3.94 1.30 -11.05
CA TYR A 130 2.99 0.28 -10.63
C TYR A 130 3.34 -1.03 -11.33
N PHE A 131 3.09 -2.14 -10.64
CA PHE A 131 3.39 -3.47 -11.13
C PHE A 131 2.14 -4.34 -11.08
N SER A 132 1.94 -5.15 -12.11
CA SER A 132 0.98 -6.23 -12.12
C SER A 132 1.74 -7.50 -12.47
N ALA A 133 1.89 -8.40 -11.51
CA ALA A 133 2.70 -9.59 -11.67
C ALA A 133 1.86 -10.86 -11.55
N SER A 134 2.16 -11.85 -12.36
CA SER A 134 1.53 -13.16 -12.36
C SER A 134 2.54 -14.25 -12.71
N GLY A 135 2.13 -15.51 -12.63
CA GLY A 135 2.99 -16.66 -12.88
C GLY A 135 3.45 -17.32 -11.59
N ARG A 136 4.29 -18.34 -11.73
CA ARG A 136 4.86 -19.09 -10.62
C ARG A 136 6.29 -19.48 -10.92
N VAL A 137 7.12 -19.46 -9.88
CA VAL A 137 8.50 -19.94 -9.92
C VAL A 137 8.66 -21.10 -8.95
N ARG A 138 9.38 -22.14 -9.37
CA ARG A 138 9.87 -23.19 -8.48
C ARG A 138 11.27 -22.80 -8.04
N TRP A 139 11.55 -22.85 -6.75
CA TRP A 139 12.79 -22.39 -6.12
C TRP A 139 13.29 -23.35 -5.05
N GLY A 140 13.17 -24.63 -5.34
CA GLY A 140 13.59 -25.77 -4.52
C GLY A 140 12.74 -27.00 -4.78
N PRO A 141 13.06 -28.16 -4.15
CA PRO A 141 12.47 -29.45 -4.47
C PRO A 141 10.94 -29.50 -4.38
N ASN A 142 10.33 -28.82 -3.41
CA ASN A 142 8.87 -28.82 -3.19
C ASN A 142 8.35 -27.40 -2.95
N ARG A 143 9.04 -26.38 -3.44
CA ARG A 143 8.70 -24.98 -3.25
C ARG A 143 8.31 -24.35 -4.56
N GLN A 144 7.11 -23.79 -4.62
CA GLN A 144 6.60 -23.09 -5.79
C GLN A 144 5.66 -21.97 -5.34
N ASP A 145 6.03 -20.73 -5.64
CA ASP A 145 5.28 -19.56 -5.22
C ASP A 145 5.03 -18.58 -6.36
N GLY A 146 4.04 -17.69 -6.14
CA GLY A 146 3.75 -16.56 -7.00
C GLY A 146 4.63 -15.36 -6.68
N PRO A 147 4.34 -14.17 -7.28
CA PRO A 147 5.16 -12.98 -7.10
C PRO A 147 5.27 -12.48 -5.65
N GLY A 148 4.27 -12.77 -4.79
CA GLY A 148 4.32 -12.45 -3.36
C GLY A 148 5.37 -13.25 -2.57
N GLY A 149 5.85 -14.38 -3.14
CA GLY A 149 6.80 -15.29 -2.51
C GLY A 149 6.17 -16.23 -1.48
N GLU A 150 7.03 -16.97 -0.77
CA GLU A 150 6.63 -17.96 0.22
C GLU A 150 5.94 -17.32 1.43
N ARG A 151 4.71 -17.74 1.71
CA ARG A 151 3.98 -17.29 2.91
C ARG A 151 4.72 -17.75 4.17
N ASN A 152 4.91 -16.84 5.13
CA ASN A 152 5.63 -17.08 6.38
C ASN A 152 7.10 -17.49 6.17
N SER A 153 7.74 -16.99 5.11
CA SER A 153 9.15 -17.25 4.83
C SER A 153 10.03 -16.77 5.98
N PRO A 154 10.92 -17.63 6.52
CA PRO A 154 11.84 -17.18 7.54
C PRO A 154 12.85 -16.18 6.95
N ARG A 155 13.40 -15.33 7.82
CA ARG A 155 14.51 -14.46 7.46
C ARG A 155 15.69 -15.31 6.95
N ASN A 156 16.28 -14.88 5.85
CA ASN A 156 17.48 -15.52 5.29
C ASN A 156 18.46 -14.43 4.81
N ASP A 157 19.59 -14.32 5.51
CA ASP A 157 20.57 -13.27 5.27
C ASP A 157 21.35 -13.44 3.94
N ALA A 158 21.23 -14.57 3.28
CA ALA A 158 21.82 -14.81 1.97
C ALA A 158 20.97 -14.28 0.79
N ARG A 159 19.72 -13.92 1.04
CA ARG A 159 18.83 -13.35 0.00
C ARG A 159 19.12 -11.87 -0.24
N PRO A 160 18.82 -11.35 -1.44
CA PRO A 160 18.91 -9.91 -1.72
C PRO A 160 18.17 -9.05 -0.71
N ILE A 161 16.96 -9.44 -0.30
CA ILE A 161 16.20 -8.78 0.78
C ILE A 161 15.94 -9.82 1.88
N PRO A 162 16.78 -9.87 2.93
CA PRO A 162 16.73 -10.91 3.95
C PRO A 162 15.40 -11.05 4.69
N SER A 163 14.71 -9.93 4.93
CA SER A 163 13.46 -9.86 5.68
C SER A 163 12.20 -10.07 4.83
N ARG A 164 12.35 -10.27 3.51
CA ARG A 164 11.23 -10.48 2.60
C ARG A 164 11.11 -11.95 2.20
N PRO A 165 9.90 -12.38 1.79
CA PRO A 165 9.64 -13.75 1.40
C PRO A 165 10.62 -14.27 0.35
N GLY A 166 11.02 -15.54 0.48
CA GLY A 166 11.74 -16.25 -0.57
C GLY A 166 10.91 -16.36 -1.83
N ALA A 167 11.54 -16.37 -2.97
CA ALA A 167 10.93 -16.38 -4.30
C ALA A 167 10.06 -15.17 -4.65
N ALA A 168 10.00 -14.14 -3.81
CA ALA A 168 9.24 -12.93 -4.12
C ALA A 168 9.83 -12.14 -5.29
N LEU A 169 8.98 -11.45 -6.05
CA LEU A 169 9.40 -10.49 -7.05
C LEU A 169 10.00 -9.25 -6.39
N ILE A 170 11.20 -8.88 -6.80
CA ILE A 170 11.96 -7.74 -6.31
C ILE A 170 12.48 -6.88 -7.46
N GLY A 171 12.93 -5.67 -7.15
CA GLY A 171 13.54 -4.76 -8.11
C GLY A 171 14.78 -4.07 -7.58
N ARG A 172 15.58 -3.52 -8.51
CA ARG A 172 16.67 -2.58 -8.23
C ARG A 172 16.78 -1.54 -9.33
N ILE A 173 17.48 -0.45 -9.07
CA ILE A 173 17.76 0.60 -10.03
C ILE A 173 19.27 0.66 -10.29
N GLY A 174 19.64 0.54 -11.57
CA GLY A 174 21.05 0.46 -11.97
C GLY A 174 21.75 -0.76 -11.34
N ASP A 175 23.02 -0.58 -11.01
CA ASP A 175 23.85 -1.59 -10.34
C ASP A 175 23.86 -1.44 -8.81
N SER A 176 22.88 -0.72 -8.27
CA SER A 176 22.74 -0.50 -6.83
C SER A 176 22.38 -1.79 -6.09
N ASP A 177 22.91 -1.93 -4.88
CA ASP A 177 22.51 -2.95 -3.90
C ASP A 177 21.26 -2.53 -3.08
N GLU A 178 20.62 -1.40 -3.43
CA GLU A 178 19.35 -0.98 -2.87
C GLU A 178 18.21 -1.72 -3.55
N PHE A 179 17.90 -2.89 -3.02
CA PHE A 179 16.79 -3.71 -3.51
C PHE A 179 15.47 -3.24 -2.91
N PHE A 180 14.37 -3.39 -3.65
CA PHE A 180 13.04 -3.11 -3.15
C PHE A 180 12.07 -4.25 -3.48
N PHE A 181 11.14 -4.46 -2.56
CA PHE A 181 10.10 -5.47 -2.71
C PHE A 181 9.01 -4.96 -3.65
N ILE A 182 8.55 -5.83 -4.53
CA ILE A 182 7.42 -5.61 -5.43
C ILE A 182 6.29 -6.57 -5.05
N GLY A 183 6.57 -7.86 -5.00
CA GLY A 183 5.60 -8.88 -4.66
C GLY A 183 4.43 -8.93 -5.64
N ASP A 184 3.24 -9.13 -5.08
CA ASP A 184 1.94 -9.09 -5.76
C ASP A 184 1.12 -7.85 -5.35
N GLU A 185 1.75 -6.86 -4.73
CA GLU A 185 1.11 -5.61 -4.32
C GLU A 185 0.70 -4.78 -5.53
N GLN A 186 -0.51 -4.19 -5.46
CA GLN A 186 -1.05 -3.38 -6.56
C GLN A 186 -0.82 -1.87 -6.36
N GLY A 187 -0.14 -1.49 -5.27
CA GLY A 187 0.14 -0.10 -4.93
C GLY A 187 1.28 0.51 -5.76
N ALA A 188 1.41 1.83 -5.63
CA ALA A 188 2.53 2.57 -6.21
C ALA A 188 3.84 2.27 -5.47
N VAL A 189 4.87 1.90 -6.20
CA VAL A 189 6.24 1.85 -5.69
C VAL A 189 6.94 3.14 -6.08
N ARG A 190 7.32 3.95 -5.07
CA ARG A 190 8.04 5.19 -5.32
C ARG A 190 9.53 4.91 -5.51
N MET A 191 10.06 5.26 -6.68
CA MET A 191 11.47 5.09 -7.00
C MET A 191 12.35 6.01 -6.16
N ARG A 192 13.38 5.46 -5.52
CA ARG A 192 14.28 6.22 -4.64
C ARG A 192 15.42 6.91 -5.39
N SER A 193 15.79 6.37 -6.55
CA SER A 193 16.86 6.88 -7.42
C SER A 193 16.41 6.91 -8.88
N SER A 194 17.22 7.54 -9.75
CA SER A 194 17.02 7.52 -11.20
C SER A 194 17.94 6.50 -11.84
N GLY A 195 17.47 5.84 -12.90
CA GLY A 195 18.28 4.89 -13.68
C GLY A 195 17.45 3.75 -14.26
N ARG A 196 18.15 2.75 -14.76
CA ARG A 196 17.58 1.56 -15.38
C ARG A 196 16.93 0.65 -14.33
N LEU A 197 15.68 0.26 -14.55
CA LEU A 197 14.96 -0.67 -13.70
C LEU A 197 15.29 -2.12 -14.06
N TYR A 198 15.71 -2.89 -13.06
CA TYR A 198 15.94 -4.33 -13.15
C TYR A 198 14.97 -5.06 -12.22
N LEU A 199 14.53 -6.24 -12.65
CA LEU A 199 13.61 -7.12 -11.91
C LEU A 199 14.29 -8.46 -11.64
N GLY A 200 14.00 -9.07 -10.50
CA GLY A 200 14.58 -10.34 -10.10
C GLY A 200 13.72 -11.09 -9.08
N VAL A 201 14.22 -12.21 -8.63
CA VAL A 201 13.59 -13.06 -7.63
C VAL A 201 14.41 -13.03 -6.33
N ASN A 202 13.75 -12.91 -5.19
CA ASN A 202 14.38 -12.86 -3.88
C ASN A 202 14.78 -14.27 -3.41
N ASP A 203 15.84 -14.78 -3.98
CA ASP A 203 16.35 -16.11 -3.68
C ASP A 203 17.87 -16.11 -3.60
N ASP A 204 18.42 -16.96 -2.75
CA ASP A 204 19.85 -17.10 -2.50
C ASP A 204 20.53 -18.14 -3.41
N TYR A 205 19.74 -18.99 -4.09
CA TYR A 205 20.29 -20.03 -4.97
C TYR A 205 19.50 -20.20 -6.26
N LEU A 206 19.78 -19.39 -7.24
CA LEU A 206 19.02 -19.33 -8.51
C LEU A 206 19.19 -20.53 -9.44
N LYS A 207 20.19 -21.41 -9.21
CA LYS A 207 20.53 -22.49 -10.15
C LYS A 207 19.50 -23.64 -10.18
N ASP A 208 18.74 -23.82 -9.13
CA ASP A 208 17.68 -24.83 -9.03
C ASP A 208 16.28 -24.25 -9.34
N ASN A 209 16.24 -22.96 -9.65
CA ASN A 209 15.01 -22.27 -10.00
C ASN A 209 14.53 -22.61 -11.42
N THR A 210 13.21 -22.69 -11.57
CA THR A 210 12.54 -22.83 -12.87
C THR A 210 11.24 -22.02 -12.90
N GLY A 211 10.79 -21.66 -14.11
CA GLY A 211 9.60 -20.84 -14.30
C GLY A 211 9.92 -19.35 -14.29
N SER A 212 8.92 -18.53 -14.51
CA SER A 212 9.05 -17.09 -14.65
C SER A 212 7.83 -16.35 -14.10
N PHE A 213 8.03 -15.08 -13.78
CA PHE A 213 6.95 -14.13 -13.60
C PHE A 213 6.72 -13.32 -14.87
N ARG A 214 5.46 -13.14 -15.22
CA ARG A 214 5.02 -12.16 -16.21
C ARG A 214 4.68 -10.88 -15.46
N VAL A 215 5.40 -9.81 -15.74
CA VAL A 215 5.27 -8.55 -15.04
C VAL A 215 4.89 -7.45 -16.03
N VAL A 216 3.76 -6.78 -15.80
CA VAL A 216 3.41 -5.55 -16.51
C VAL A 216 3.80 -4.38 -15.62
N VAL A 217 4.68 -3.53 -16.12
CA VAL A 217 5.17 -2.33 -15.44
C VAL A 217 4.49 -1.12 -16.04
N TYR A 218 3.89 -0.28 -15.18
CA TYR A 218 3.23 0.97 -15.58
C TYR A 218 4.02 2.17 -15.01
N TYR A 219 4.40 3.11 -15.89
CA TYR A 219 5.39 4.14 -15.58
C TYR A 219 5.20 5.45 -16.37
#